data_c0b638b4850f22060202e10c62b23b51
#
_entry.id   c0b638b4850f22060202e10c62b23b51
#
_cell.length_a   1.000
_cell.length_b   1.000
_cell.length_c   1.000
_cell.angle_alpha   90.00
_cell.angle_beta   90.00
_cell.angle_gamma   90.00
#
_symmetry.space_group_name_H-M   'P 1'
#
loop_
_entity.id
_entity.type
_entity.pdbx_description
1 polymer ?
#
loop_
_entity_poly.entity_id
_entity_poly.type
_entity_poly.pdbx_seq_one_letter_code
_entity_poly.pdbx_strand_id
1 'polypeptide(L)' 'LLTTYGVGELSALNGVAGSYAEHIPVLHIVGAPSTGAQQRGELLHHTLGDGDFRHFARMSEQITCSQALLTAGNA' A
#
# COMPACT_ATOMS: atom_id res chain seq x y z
N LEU A 1 -10.81 -3.39 -5.00
CA LEU A 1 -10.32 -3.88 -3.72
C LEU A 1 -9.81 -2.72 -2.86
N LEU A 2 -10.28 -2.65 -1.64
CA LEU A 2 -9.90 -1.61 -0.69
C LEU A 2 -9.40 -2.28 0.59
N THR A 3 -8.21 -1.90 1.03
CA THR A 3 -7.63 -2.43 2.27
C THR A 3 -7.09 -1.30 3.14
N THR A 4 -6.85 -1.60 4.42
CA THR A 4 -6.05 -0.71 5.26
C THR A 4 -4.59 -0.81 4.86
N TYR A 5 -3.78 0.14 5.32
CA TYR A 5 -2.35 0.13 5.07
C TYR A 5 -1.65 -1.02 5.80
N GLY A 6 -0.43 -1.29 5.40
CA GLY A 6 0.46 -2.23 6.09
C GLY A 6 0.01 -3.67 5.96
N VAL A 7 -0.27 -4.30 7.09
CA VAL A 7 -0.59 -5.73 7.11
C VAL A 7 -1.89 -6.05 6.37
N GLY A 8 -2.84 -5.12 6.28
CA GLY A 8 -4.06 -5.32 5.51
C GLY A 8 -3.77 -5.42 4.01
N GLU A 9 -2.97 -4.48 3.49
CA GLU A 9 -2.57 -4.53 2.08
C GLU A 9 -1.68 -5.74 1.81
N LEU A 10 -0.78 -6.07 2.74
CA LEU A 10 0.10 -7.23 2.58
C LEU A 10 -0.70 -8.53 2.48
N SER A 11 -1.75 -8.68 3.29
CA SER A 11 -2.62 -9.86 3.22
C SER A 11 -3.29 -10.01 1.85
N ALA A 12 -3.60 -8.91 1.18
CA ALA A 12 -4.23 -8.93 -0.13
C ALA A 12 -3.25 -9.25 -1.26
N LEU A 13 -1.94 -9.16 -1.04
CA LEU A 13 -0.95 -9.36 -2.10
C LEU A 13 -1.00 -10.76 -2.69
N ASN A 14 -1.38 -11.77 -1.92
CA ASN A 14 -1.59 -13.12 -2.46
C ASN A 14 -2.58 -13.11 -3.63
N GLY A 15 -3.74 -12.51 -3.43
CA GLY A 15 -4.76 -12.42 -4.47
C GLY A 15 -4.37 -11.49 -5.60
N VAL A 16 -3.71 -10.38 -5.29
CA VAL A 16 -3.22 -9.43 -6.30
C VAL A 16 -2.18 -10.11 -7.19
N ALA A 17 -1.27 -10.86 -6.62
CA ALA A 17 -0.25 -11.60 -7.38
C ALA A 17 -0.90 -12.64 -8.30
N GLY A 18 -1.92 -13.35 -7.82
CA GLY A 18 -2.66 -14.30 -8.64
C GLY A 18 -3.36 -13.63 -9.82
N SER A 19 -4.00 -12.50 -9.57
CA SER A 19 -4.64 -11.71 -10.63
C SER A 19 -3.63 -11.19 -11.64
N TYR A 20 -2.46 -10.74 -11.18
CA TYR A 20 -1.38 -10.29 -12.06
C TYR A 20 -0.91 -11.42 -12.98
N ALA A 21 -0.70 -12.61 -12.42
CA ALA A 21 -0.28 -13.79 -13.18
C ALA A 21 -1.31 -14.20 -14.24
N GLU A 22 -2.59 -14.04 -13.96
CA GLU A 22 -3.69 -14.39 -14.86
C GLU A 22 -4.06 -13.23 -15.81
N HIS A 23 -3.38 -12.12 -15.77
CA HIS A 23 -3.68 -10.92 -16.55
C HIS A 23 -5.09 -10.38 -16.29
N ILE A 24 -5.57 -10.49 -15.06
CA ILE A 24 -6.89 -9.99 -14.65
C ILE A 24 -6.70 -8.59 -14.09
N PRO A 25 -7.40 -7.58 -14.61
CA PRO A 25 -7.26 -6.22 -14.10
C PRO A 25 -7.85 -6.09 -12.69
N VAL A 26 -7.05 -5.57 -11.76
CA VAL A 26 -7.47 -5.28 -10.38
C VAL A 26 -6.96 -3.89 -10.03
N LEU A 27 -7.84 -3.07 -9.46
CA LEU A 27 -7.47 -1.82 -8.83
C LEU A 27 -7.43 -2.04 -7.31
N HIS A 28 -6.27 -1.87 -6.72
CA HIS A 28 -6.08 -2.00 -5.28
C HIS A 28 -5.91 -0.60 -4.67
N ILE A 29 -6.88 -0.19 -3.87
CA ILE A 29 -6.85 1.10 -3.16
C ILE A 29 -6.47 0.82 -1.72
N VAL A 30 -5.40 1.45 -1.25
CA VAL A 30 -4.85 1.23 0.09
C VAL A 30 -5.02 2.50 0.90
N GLY A 31 -5.67 2.39 2.06
CA GLY A 31 -5.73 3.47 3.03
C GLY A 31 -4.34 3.75 3.59
N ALA A 32 -4.13 4.96 4.06
CA ALA A 32 -2.84 5.37 4.62
C ALA A 32 -3.06 6.12 5.92
N PRO A 33 -2.05 6.18 6.80
CA PRO A 33 -2.10 7.06 7.97
C PRO A 33 -2.25 8.52 7.53
N SER A 34 -2.69 9.38 8.44
CA SER A 34 -2.77 10.81 8.15
C SER A 34 -1.42 11.35 7.68
N THR A 35 -1.45 12.37 6.83
CA THR A 35 -0.21 12.99 6.35
C THR A 35 0.64 13.52 7.49
N GLY A 36 0.01 14.05 8.56
CA GLY A 36 0.73 14.51 9.74
C GLY A 36 1.49 13.38 10.45
N ALA A 37 0.84 12.22 10.62
CA ALA A 37 1.50 11.06 11.23
C ALA A 37 2.67 10.57 10.37
N GLN A 38 2.51 10.56 9.04
CA GLN A 38 3.57 10.17 8.13
C GLN A 38 4.75 11.15 8.19
N GLN A 39 4.48 12.45 8.21
CA GLN A 39 5.52 13.48 8.27
C GLN A 39 6.31 13.41 9.57
N ARG A 40 5.67 13.07 10.68
CA ARG A 40 6.33 12.91 11.97
C ARG A 40 7.05 11.57 12.12
N GLY A 41 6.84 10.62 11.21
CA GLY A 41 7.42 9.30 11.30
C GLY A 41 6.93 8.50 12.51
N GLU A 42 5.63 8.66 12.85
CA GLU A 42 5.08 8.01 14.04
C GLU A 42 5.11 6.49 13.92
N LEU A 43 5.40 5.83 15.02
CA LEU A 43 5.40 4.36 15.08
C LEU A 43 3.96 3.87 15.28
N LEU A 44 3.30 3.51 14.19
CA LEU A 44 1.90 3.14 14.19
C LEU A 44 1.72 1.63 14.07
N HIS A 45 0.57 1.13 14.50
CA HIS A 45 0.17 -0.25 14.25
C HIS A 45 -0.02 -0.49 12.74
N HIS A 46 0.01 -1.74 12.33
CA HIS A 46 -0.07 -2.17 10.93
C HIS A 46 1.12 -1.75 10.08
N THR A 47 2.19 -1.23 10.68
CA THR A 47 3.44 -0.87 10.02
C THR A 47 4.57 -1.74 10.53
N LEU A 48 5.76 -1.55 9.98
CA LEU A 48 6.96 -2.25 10.50
C LEU A 48 7.57 -1.56 11.71
N GLY A 49 6.94 -0.47 12.18
CA GLY A 49 7.36 0.22 13.41
C GLY A 49 8.66 1.02 13.29
N ASP A 50 9.02 1.42 12.08
CA ASP A 50 10.25 2.19 11.82
C ASP A 50 9.99 3.59 11.28
N GLY A 51 8.72 4.00 11.19
CA GLY A 51 8.36 5.32 10.67
C GLY A 51 8.40 5.45 9.16
N ASP A 52 8.73 4.38 8.44
CA ASP A 52 8.68 4.34 6.98
C ASP A 52 7.37 3.66 6.55
N PHE A 53 6.54 4.39 5.80
CA PHE A 53 5.22 3.93 5.38
C PHE A 53 5.19 3.46 3.92
N ARG A 54 6.34 3.25 3.29
CA ARG A 54 6.44 2.87 1.89
C ARG A 54 6.91 1.44 1.64
N HIS A 55 7.20 0.69 2.70
CA HIS A 55 7.67 -0.68 2.59
C HIS A 55 6.71 -1.55 1.76
N PHE A 56 5.43 -1.48 2.06
CA PHE A 56 4.44 -2.35 1.44
C PHE A 56 4.16 -1.93 -0.01
N ALA A 57 4.20 -0.63 -0.30
CA ALA A 57 4.12 -0.15 -1.68
C ALA A 57 5.29 -0.69 -2.51
N ARG A 58 6.49 -0.68 -1.95
CA ARG A 58 7.66 -1.24 -2.62
C ARG A 58 7.55 -2.75 -2.83
N MET A 59 6.98 -3.48 -1.86
CA MET A 59 6.76 -4.91 -2.01
C MET A 59 5.80 -5.22 -3.16
N SER A 60 4.76 -4.42 -3.33
CA SER A 60 3.77 -4.65 -4.37
C SER A 60 4.20 -4.21 -5.76
N GLU A 61 5.31 -3.50 -5.91
CA GLU A 61 5.84 -3.11 -7.23
C GLU A 61 6.05 -4.29 -8.15
N GLN A 62 6.44 -5.44 -7.61
CA GLN A 62 6.76 -6.64 -8.38
C GLN A 62 5.52 -7.30 -8.99
N ILE A 63 4.34 -6.99 -8.52
CA ILE A 63 3.09 -7.64 -8.92
C ILE A 63 2.03 -6.65 -9.39
N THR A 64 2.44 -5.43 -9.70
CA THR A 64 1.56 -4.39 -10.25
C THR A 64 2.22 -3.77 -11.48
N CYS A 65 1.41 -3.34 -12.43
CA CYS A 65 1.92 -2.69 -13.64
C CYS A 65 2.02 -1.16 -13.47
N SER A 66 1.37 -0.60 -12.46
CA SER A 66 1.40 0.83 -12.19
C SER A 66 1.02 1.11 -10.75
N GLN A 67 1.57 2.15 -10.17
CA GLN A 67 1.23 2.62 -8.83
C GLN A 67 1.10 4.14 -8.83
N ALA A 68 0.28 4.63 -7.91
CA ALA A 68 0.19 6.06 -7.62
C ALA A 68 0.14 6.27 -6.11
N LEU A 69 0.88 7.24 -5.62
CA LEU A 69 0.82 7.69 -4.24
C LEU A 69 0.06 9.01 -4.22
N LEU A 70 -1.13 9.00 -3.63
CA LEU A 70 -1.97 10.19 -3.57
C LEU A 70 -1.59 11.03 -2.36
N THR A 71 -1.40 12.32 -2.61
CA THR A 71 -1.10 13.32 -1.58
C THR A 71 -2.09 14.47 -1.73
N ALA A 72 -2.06 15.40 -0.77
CA ALA A 72 -2.89 16.60 -0.88
C ALA A 72 -2.57 17.44 -2.14
N GLY A 73 -1.35 17.32 -2.67
CA GLY A 73 -0.91 18.09 -3.82
C GLY A 73 -1.28 17.49 -5.17
N ASN A 74 -1.63 16.20 -5.22
CA ASN A 74 -1.92 15.52 -6.48
C ASN A 74 -3.27 14.78 -6.51
N ALA A 75 -3.99 14.86 -5.42
CA ALA A 75 -5.29 14.19 -5.32
C ALA A 75 -6.39 14.90 -6.14
#